data_281cbb024d2dcb4d4fdc484d4b01ec83
#
_entry.id   281cbb024d2dcb4d4fdc484d4b01ec83
#
_cell.length_a   1.000
_cell.length_b   1.000
_cell.length_c   1.000
_cell.angle_alpha   90.00
_cell.angle_beta   90.00
_cell.angle_gamma   90.00
#
_symmetry.space_group_name_H-M   'P 1'
#
loop_
_entity.id
_entity.type
_entity.pdbx_description
1 polymer ?
#
loop_
_entity_poly.entity_id
_entity_poly.type
_entity_poly.pdbx_seq_one_letter_code
_entity_poly.pdbx_strand_id
1 'polypeptide(L)'
;MLIFAIIFLILFVPQVYYAFKRTRYRSLDMASKFFKRMTVLNEDGYEEMYLTNTDGADVFVRVLSCENPKAVVQLVHGVAEHSGNYMEFARFLNQNGYIVAIDDHRGHGRSISNAYPNGYMNMAEELVDDEIMIAKYMKDEYPNLEYYMIGHSMGSMIARLFLRKRDDMLDKFIVMGTVPVNKFSFLGVFFLNIACFYLGIKTESRLINSVVGANGLDFISYDRENIKVKSNDPLRIFRFKLGYTRALIDLNRKLGKKADYECKNPNLKIYNMVGAEDIITKGEKGVADSLNFLKSIGYKDVSSKTYEHMKHEILCETNKEFVYRDILNFFDGK
;
A
#
# COMPACT_ATOMS: atom_id res chain seq x y z
N MET A 1 19.99 27.01 -31.36
CA MET A 1 18.78 27.46 -30.62
C MET A 1 17.59 26.53 -30.84
N LEU A 2 17.12 26.26 -32.05
CA LEU A 2 15.93 25.44 -32.34
C LEU A 2 16.02 24.02 -31.73
N ILE A 3 17.14 23.30 -31.88
CA ILE A 3 17.34 21.95 -31.36
C ILE A 3 17.24 21.93 -29.83
N PHE A 4 17.83 22.88 -29.12
CA PHE A 4 17.73 23.00 -27.67
C PHE A 4 16.29 23.28 -27.21
N ALA A 5 15.55 24.11 -27.94
CA ALA A 5 14.13 24.35 -27.64
C ALA A 5 13.30 23.08 -27.83
N ILE A 6 13.53 22.31 -28.89
CA ILE A 6 12.86 21.03 -29.14
C ILE A 6 13.17 20.03 -28.02
N ILE A 7 14.45 19.86 -27.65
CA ILE A 7 14.82 18.95 -26.54
C ILE A 7 14.15 19.39 -25.22
N PHE A 8 14.15 20.69 -24.94
CA PHE A 8 13.49 21.23 -23.75
C PHE A 8 12.00 20.89 -23.75
N LEU A 9 11.30 21.10 -24.85
CA LEU A 9 9.87 20.75 -24.96
C LEU A 9 9.64 19.25 -24.76
N ILE A 10 10.45 18.38 -25.37
CA ILE A 10 10.34 16.92 -25.20
C ILE A 10 10.49 16.51 -23.72
N LEU A 11 11.39 17.14 -22.98
CA LEU A 11 11.67 16.80 -21.60
C LEU A 11 10.64 17.38 -20.61
N PHE A 12 10.18 18.62 -20.83
CA PHE A 12 9.42 19.37 -19.84
C PHE A 12 7.90 19.38 -20.06
N VAL A 13 7.41 19.24 -21.29
CA VAL A 13 5.96 19.13 -21.54
C VAL A 13 5.32 17.98 -20.76
N PRO A 14 5.90 16.78 -20.71
CA PRO A 14 5.37 15.70 -19.87
C PRO A 14 5.29 16.05 -18.38
N GLN A 15 6.25 16.81 -17.85
CA GLN A 15 6.25 17.21 -16.45
C GLN A 15 5.10 18.15 -16.14
N VAL A 16 4.87 19.15 -16.99
CA VAL A 16 3.75 20.09 -16.87
C VAL A 16 2.41 19.36 -16.98
N TYR A 17 2.29 18.46 -17.95
CA TYR A 17 1.07 17.66 -18.14
C TYR A 17 0.70 16.85 -16.88
N TYR A 18 1.66 16.11 -16.30
CA TYR A 18 1.39 15.32 -15.10
C TYR A 18 1.22 16.17 -13.84
N ALA A 19 1.87 17.33 -13.75
CA ALA A 19 1.62 18.30 -12.69
C ALA A 19 0.18 18.84 -12.77
N PHE A 20 -0.29 19.22 -13.95
CA PHE A 20 -1.67 19.67 -14.18
C PHE A 20 -2.70 18.58 -13.84
N LYS A 21 -2.48 17.35 -14.30
CA LYS A 21 -3.35 16.21 -13.93
C LYS A 21 -3.45 16.03 -12.42
N ARG A 22 -2.34 16.11 -11.70
CA ARG A 22 -2.32 16.01 -10.25
C ARG A 22 -3.07 17.15 -9.57
N THR A 23 -2.89 18.38 -10.04
CA THR A 23 -3.60 19.55 -9.50
C THR A 23 -5.10 19.39 -9.71
N ARG A 24 -5.52 18.98 -10.91
CA ARG A 24 -6.93 18.72 -11.21
C ARG A 24 -7.50 17.60 -10.33
N TYR A 25 -6.77 16.52 -10.11
CA TYR A 25 -7.18 15.43 -9.22
C TYR A 25 -7.38 15.93 -7.78
N ARG A 26 -6.43 16.71 -7.25
CA ARG A 26 -6.51 17.28 -5.89
C ARG A 26 -7.66 18.27 -5.69
N SER A 27 -8.15 18.88 -6.76
CA SER A 27 -9.33 19.74 -6.71
C SER A 27 -10.65 18.97 -6.56
N LEU A 28 -10.63 17.66 -6.82
CA LEU A 28 -11.73 16.77 -6.49
C LEU A 28 -11.61 16.44 -5.00
N ASP A 29 -12.63 16.71 -4.23
CA ASP A 29 -12.67 16.33 -2.80
C ASP A 29 -12.90 14.82 -2.69
N MET A 30 -11.83 14.07 -2.92
CA MET A 30 -11.84 12.65 -3.23
C MET A 30 -12.31 11.76 -2.09
N ALA A 31 -12.33 12.19 -0.89
CA ALA A 31 -12.72 11.31 0.21
C ALA A 31 -13.99 11.78 0.92
N SER A 32 -14.71 12.75 0.35
CA SER A 32 -15.92 13.33 0.97
C SER A 32 -17.18 12.55 0.64
N LYS A 33 -17.21 11.88 -0.50
CA LYS A 33 -18.39 11.14 -0.97
C LYS A 33 -17.94 9.79 -1.55
N PHE A 34 -18.43 8.72 -0.99
CA PHE A 34 -18.27 7.37 -1.53
C PHE A 34 -19.61 6.66 -1.50
N PHE A 35 -19.74 5.63 -2.33
CA PHE A 35 -20.96 4.82 -2.41
C PHE A 35 -20.60 3.37 -2.20
N LYS A 36 -21.30 2.70 -1.29
CA LYS A 36 -21.26 1.24 -1.18
C LYS A 36 -22.08 0.65 -2.33
N ARG A 37 -21.45 -0.18 -3.14
CA ARG A 37 -22.11 -0.94 -4.19
C ARG A 37 -21.96 -2.41 -3.90
N MET A 38 -23.08 -3.12 -3.96
CA MET A 38 -23.15 -4.58 -3.87
C MET A 38 -22.37 -5.17 -2.68
N THR A 39 -23.09 -5.67 -1.71
CA THR A 39 -22.55 -6.53 -0.66
C THR A 39 -23.02 -7.95 -0.93
N VAL A 40 -22.10 -8.90 -0.90
CA VAL A 40 -22.39 -10.33 -0.94
C VAL A 40 -21.76 -10.93 0.31
N LEU A 41 -22.58 -11.61 1.12
CA LEU A 41 -22.05 -12.44 2.18
C LEU A 41 -21.47 -13.70 1.52
N ASN A 42 -20.18 -13.95 1.73
CA ASN A 42 -19.52 -15.13 1.23
C ASN A 42 -19.91 -16.36 2.06
N GLU A 43 -19.87 -17.55 1.46
CA GLU A 43 -20.13 -18.83 2.14
C GLU A 43 -19.22 -19.03 3.36
N ASP A 44 -18.02 -18.47 3.36
CA ASP A 44 -17.06 -18.45 4.48
C ASP A 44 -17.42 -17.44 5.61
N GLY A 45 -18.54 -16.71 5.50
CA GLY A 45 -19.05 -15.81 6.53
C GLY A 45 -18.43 -14.42 6.58
N TYR A 46 -17.72 -13.96 5.53
CA TYR A 46 -17.25 -12.58 5.41
C TYR A 46 -17.96 -11.84 4.28
N GLU A 47 -17.99 -10.50 4.38
CA GLU A 47 -18.60 -9.65 3.38
C GLU A 47 -17.62 -9.31 2.26
N GLU A 48 -18.10 -9.33 1.03
CA GLU A 48 -17.42 -8.80 -0.15
C GLU A 48 -18.24 -7.64 -0.73
N MET A 49 -17.60 -6.51 -0.99
CA MET A 49 -18.28 -5.32 -1.49
C MET A 49 -17.40 -4.52 -2.43
N TYR A 50 -18.02 -3.60 -3.15
CA TYR A 50 -17.33 -2.53 -3.87
C TYR A 50 -17.66 -1.20 -3.21
N LEU A 51 -16.61 -0.41 -2.91
CA LEU A 51 -16.73 0.98 -2.55
C LEU A 51 -16.34 1.83 -3.77
N THR A 52 -17.26 2.69 -4.20
CA THR A 52 -17.01 3.59 -5.34
C THR A 52 -16.51 4.93 -4.81
N ASN A 53 -15.29 5.31 -5.17
CA ASN A 53 -14.71 6.59 -4.80
C ASN A 53 -15.30 7.75 -5.63
N THR A 54 -15.06 8.99 -5.22
CA THR A 54 -15.56 10.23 -5.87
C THR A 54 -15.18 10.34 -7.34
N ASP A 55 -14.07 9.75 -7.78
CA ASP A 55 -13.66 9.69 -9.18
C ASP A 55 -14.32 8.58 -10.00
N GLY A 56 -15.25 7.83 -9.39
CA GLY A 56 -15.99 6.74 -10.01
C GLY A 56 -15.23 5.41 -10.10
N ALA A 57 -14.06 5.29 -9.46
CA ALA A 57 -13.37 4.02 -9.38
C ALA A 57 -13.98 3.12 -8.31
N ASP A 58 -14.22 1.88 -8.68
CA ASP A 58 -14.67 0.84 -7.77
C ASP A 58 -13.46 0.13 -7.15
N VAL A 59 -13.44 0.06 -5.83
CA VAL A 59 -12.45 -0.67 -5.03
C VAL A 59 -13.15 -1.86 -4.37
N PHE A 60 -12.65 -3.04 -4.64
CA PHE A 60 -13.14 -4.27 -4.01
C PHE A 60 -12.60 -4.36 -2.58
N VAL A 61 -13.48 -4.66 -1.62
CA VAL A 61 -13.14 -4.76 -0.20
C VAL A 61 -13.76 -6.02 0.40
N ARG A 62 -12.99 -6.71 1.22
CA ARG A 62 -13.45 -7.80 2.09
C ARG A 62 -13.51 -7.30 3.53
N VAL A 63 -14.58 -7.68 4.24
CA VAL A 63 -14.75 -7.36 5.67
C VAL A 63 -15.10 -8.62 6.42
N LEU A 64 -14.23 -9.00 7.35
CA LEU A 64 -14.45 -10.08 8.30
C LEU A 64 -14.96 -9.48 9.61
N SER A 65 -16.23 -9.64 9.90
CA SER A 65 -16.86 -9.18 11.15
C SER A 65 -16.81 -10.27 12.23
N CYS A 66 -16.89 -9.87 13.50
CA CYS A 66 -16.99 -10.78 14.62
C CYS A 66 -17.91 -10.22 15.71
N GLU A 67 -18.36 -11.07 16.62
CA GLU A 67 -19.14 -10.65 17.79
C GLU A 67 -18.23 -9.96 18.82
N ASN A 68 -18.75 -8.89 19.45
CA ASN A 68 -18.04 -8.10 20.48
C ASN A 68 -16.60 -7.69 20.06
N PRO A 69 -16.44 -6.99 18.95
CA PRO A 69 -15.14 -6.65 18.41
C PRO A 69 -14.35 -5.70 19.31
N LYS A 70 -13.04 -5.92 19.40
CA LYS A 70 -12.09 -5.09 20.14
C LYS A 70 -11.71 -3.80 19.36
N ALA A 71 -11.47 -3.95 18.06
CA ALA A 71 -11.08 -2.86 17.16
C ALA A 71 -11.30 -3.27 15.70
N VAL A 72 -11.16 -2.30 14.80
CA VAL A 72 -11.10 -2.51 13.34
C VAL A 72 -9.64 -2.48 12.89
N VAL A 73 -9.23 -3.45 12.07
CA VAL A 73 -7.90 -3.53 11.46
C VAL A 73 -8.02 -3.43 9.95
N GLN A 74 -7.43 -2.41 9.35
CA GLN A 74 -7.30 -2.29 7.90
C GLN A 74 -5.96 -2.83 7.44
N LEU A 75 -5.98 -3.77 6.48
CA LEU A 75 -4.78 -4.35 5.86
C LEU A 75 -4.56 -3.74 4.48
N VAL A 76 -3.36 -3.23 4.22
CA VAL A 76 -2.96 -2.58 2.96
C VAL A 76 -1.89 -3.42 2.28
N HIS A 77 -2.23 -4.07 1.17
CA HIS A 77 -1.40 -5.10 0.52
C HIS A 77 -0.22 -4.55 -0.29
N GLY A 78 0.71 -5.43 -0.65
CA GLY A 78 1.94 -5.13 -1.38
C GLY A 78 1.81 -5.12 -2.91
N VAL A 79 2.97 -4.97 -3.58
CA VAL A 79 3.08 -5.01 -5.06
C VAL A 79 2.62 -6.34 -5.61
N ALA A 80 1.81 -6.29 -6.67
CA ALA A 80 1.35 -7.47 -7.42
C ALA A 80 0.48 -8.46 -6.62
N GLU A 81 0.09 -8.12 -5.42
CA GLU A 81 -0.75 -8.91 -4.53
C GLU A 81 -2.23 -8.51 -4.62
N HIS A 82 -3.05 -9.12 -3.80
CA HIS A 82 -4.46 -8.80 -3.59
C HIS A 82 -4.92 -9.30 -2.21
N SER A 83 -6.10 -8.91 -1.78
CA SER A 83 -6.67 -9.26 -0.47
C SER A 83 -6.67 -10.76 -0.16
N GLY A 84 -6.82 -11.61 -1.17
CA GLY A 84 -6.80 -13.07 -1.00
C GLY A 84 -5.51 -13.62 -0.42
N ASN A 85 -4.37 -12.95 -0.64
CA ASN A 85 -3.07 -13.38 -0.12
C ASN A 85 -2.95 -13.20 1.41
N TYR A 86 -3.86 -12.44 2.02
CA TYR A 86 -3.83 -12.12 3.45
C TYR A 86 -4.96 -12.79 4.24
N MET A 87 -5.79 -13.63 3.60
CA MET A 87 -6.99 -14.19 4.23
C MET A 87 -6.68 -15.09 5.43
N GLU A 88 -5.57 -15.82 5.42
CA GLU A 88 -5.14 -16.62 6.58
C GLU A 88 -4.90 -15.73 7.80
N PHE A 89 -4.13 -14.66 7.62
CA PHE A 89 -3.85 -13.69 8.67
C PHE A 89 -5.10 -12.91 9.09
N ALA A 90 -5.95 -12.53 8.14
CA ALA A 90 -7.21 -11.85 8.42
C ALA A 90 -8.15 -12.71 9.27
N ARG A 91 -8.28 -14.01 8.97
CA ARG A 91 -9.05 -14.96 9.79
C ARG A 91 -8.44 -15.12 11.18
N PHE A 92 -7.11 -15.18 11.29
CA PHE A 92 -6.45 -15.23 12.58
C PHE A 92 -6.79 -14.02 13.46
N LEU A 93 -6.71 -12.80 12.93
CA LEU A 93 -7.11 -11.59 13.65
C LEU A 93 -8.61 -11.62 14.02
N ASN A 94 -9.45 -12.05 13.09
CA ASN A 94 -10.90 -12.12 13.30
C ASN A 94 -11.27 -13.10 14.42
N GLN A 95 -10.66 -14.28 14.47
CA GLN A 95 -10.81 -15.25 15.56
C GLN A 95 -10.32 -14.73 16.92
N ASN A 96 -9.47 -13.70 16.93
CA ASN A 96 -8.98 -13.03 18.14
C ASN A 96 -9.78 -11.75 18.48
N GLY A 97 -10.94 -11.55 17.84
CA GLY A 97 -11.88 -10.49 18.17
C GLY A 97 -11.61 -9.16 17.46
N TYR A 98 -10.98 -9.17 16.27
CA TYR A 98 -10.79 -7.99 15.45
C TYR A 98 -11.66 -8.06 14.19
N ILE A 99 -12.33 -6.96 13.87
CA ILE A 99 -12.90 -6.76 12.53
C ILE A 99 -11.75 -6.49 11.58
N VAL A 100 -11.72 -7.17 10.44
CA VAL A 100 -10.65 -6.97 9.46
C VAL A 100 -11.22 -6.48 8.14
N ALA A 101 -10.74 -5.36 7.65
CA ALA A 101 -11.02 -4.84 6.30
C ALA A 101 -9.76 -4.94 5.44
N ILE A 102 -9.90 -5.45 4.23
CA ILE A 102 -8.80 -5.56 3.27
C ILE A 102 -9.32 -5.37 1.84
N ASP A 103 -8.66 -4.50 1.08
CA ASP A 103 -9.04 -4.23 -0.30
C ASP A 103 -8.17 -4.97 -1.33
N ASP A 104 -8.61 -4.88 -2.57
CA ASP A 104 -7.74 -5.03 -3.73
C ASP A 104 -7.52 -3.63 -4.31
N HIS A 105 -6.27 -3.14 -4.34
CA HIS A 105 -5.98 -1.82 -4.90
C HIS A 105 -6.39 -1.71 -6.36
N ARG A 106 -6.62 -0.50 -6.86
CA ARG A 106 -6.93 -0.26 -8.28
C ARG A 106 -5.93 -0.98 -9.20
N GLY A 107 -6.46 -1.73 -10.19
CA GLY A 107 -5.65 -2.52 -11.12
C GLY A 107 -5.07 -3.81 -10.55
N HIS A 108 -5.50 -4.21 -9.35
CA HIS A 108 -5.16 -5.48 -8.70
C HIS A 108 -6.41 -6.33 -8.47
N GLY A 109 -6.22 -7.63 -8.36
CA GLY A 109 -7.23 -8.58 -7.91
C GLY A 109 -8.59 -8.37 -8.59
N ARG A 110 -9.61 -8.11 -7.79
CA ARG A 110 -11.00 -7.87 -8.23
C ARG A 110 -11.32 -6.39 -8.49
N SER A 111 -10.40 -5.46 -8.20
CA SER A 111 -10.51 -4.04 -8.55
C SER A 111 -10.04 -3.71 -9.97
N ILE A 112 -9.99 -4.72 -10.83
CA ILE A 112 -9.67 -4.56 -12.25
C ILE A 112 -10.91 -4.04 -13.00
N SER A 113 -10.70 -3.03 -13.85
CA SER A 113 -11.73 -2.44 -14.70
C SER A 113 -11.13 -1.95 -16.02
N ASN A 114 -11.98 -1.50 -16.96
CA ASN A 114 -11.50 -0.85 -18.18
C ASN A 114 -10.66 0.40 -17.91
N ALA A 115 -10.98 1.15 -16.85
CA ALA A 115 -10.21 2.30 -16.42
C ALA A 115 -8.88 1.88 -15.79
N TYR A 116 -8.90 0.83 -14.96
CA TYR A 116 -7.76 0.28 -14.22
C TYR A 116 -7.54 -1.20 -14.59
N PRO A 117 -7.01 -1.50 -15.80
CA PRO A 117 -6.73 -2.88 -16.19
C PRO A 117 -5.61 -3.49 -15.33
N ASN A 118 -5.52 -4.82 -15.31
CA ASN A 118 -4.50 -5.55 -14.53
C ASN A 118 -3.09 -4.97 -14.74
N GLY A 119 -2.39 -4.72 -13.62
CA GLY A 119 -1.04 -4.16 -13.63
C GLY A 119 -0.97 -2.69 -14.01
N TYR A 120 -2.06 -1.93 -13.86
CA TYR A 120 -2.10 -0.49 -14.08
C TYR A 120 -2.49 0.28 -12.83
N MET A 121 -1.69 1.27 -12.49
CA MET A 121 -2.01 2.36 -11.55
C MET A 121 -1.79 3.69 -12.27
N ASN A 122 -2.52 4.72 -11.88
CA ASN A 122 -2.39 6.03 -12.51
C ASN A 122 -1.61 7.01 -11.63
N MET A 123 -2.04 7.28 -10.41
CA MET A 123 -1.37 8.20 -9.48
C MET A 123 -1.23 7.60 -8.08
N ALA A 124 -0.16 7.96 -7.39
CA ALA A 124 0.06 7.57 -6.00
C ALA A 124 -1.04 8.07 -5.06
N GLU A 125 -1.57 9.26 -5.35
CA GLU A 125 -2.65 9.87 -4.56
C GLU A 125 -3.93 9.04 -4.56
N GLU A 126 -4.28 8.44 -5.71
CA GLU A 126 -5.49 7.63 -5.85
C GLU A 126 -5.50 6.45 -4.88
N LEU A 127 -4.36 5.77 -4.72
CA LEU A 127 -4.22 4.65 -3.79
C LEU A 127 -4.39 5.09 -2.33
N VAL A 128 -3.82 6.22 -1.96
CA VAL A 128 -3.94 6.76 -0.59
C VAL A 128 -5.38 7.21 -0.30
N ASP A 129 -6.06 7.79 -1.28
CA ASP A 129 -7.42 8.26 -1.12
C ASP A 129 -8.43 7.10 -1.05
N ASP A 130 -8.14 5.98 -1.72
CA ASP A 130 -8.92 4.75 -1.57
C ASP A 130 -8.82 4.19 -0.15
N GLU A 131 -7.61 4.15 0.45
CA GLU A 131 -7.45 3.71 1.83
C GLU A 131 -8.16 4.64 2.82
N ILE A 132 -8.17 5.95 2.57
CA ILE A 132 -8.91 6.91 3.38
C ILE A 132 -10.43 6.69 3.24
N MET A 133 -10.91 6.38 2.04
CA MET A 133 -12.31 6.05 1.79
C MET A 133 -12.73 4.80 2.59
N ILE A 134 -11.92 3.73 2.54
CA ILE A 134 -12.18 2.51 3.29
C ILE A 134 -12.18 2.79 4.80
N ALA A 135 -11.20 3.54 5.30
CA ALA A 135 -11.14 3.91 6.71
C ALA A 135 -12.37 4.71 7.16
N LYS A 136 -12.85 5.64 6.34
CA LYS A 136 -14.08 6.39 6.63
C LYS A 136 -15.29 5.47 6.68
N TYR A 137 -15.45 4.61 5.66
CA TYR A 137 -16.54 3.65 5.62
C TYR A 137 -16.57 2.79 6.88
N MET A 138 -15.40 2.22 7.26
CA MET A 138 -15.31 1.36 8.43
C MET A 138 -15.56 2.12 9.74
N LYS A 139 -15.12 3.37 9.86
CA LYS A 139 -15.41 4.21 11.04
C LYS A 139 -16.88 4.64 11.12
N ASP A 140 -17.54 4.79 9.99
CA ASP A 140 -18.98 5.08 9.94
C ASP A 140 -19.80 3.85 10.36
N GLU A 141 -19.39 2.63 9.96
CA GLU A 141 -20.03 1.37 10.36
C GLU A 141 -19.73 1.02 11.84
N TYR A 142 -18.53 1.37 12.35
CA TYR A 142 -18.05 1.02 13.69
C TYR A 142 -17.52 2.25 14.46
N PRO A 143 -18.34 3.27 14.76
CA PRO A 143 -17.86 4.58 15.21
C PRO A 143 -17.19 4.59 16.59
N ASN A 144 -17.46 3.56 17.42
CA ASN A 144 -16.97 3.48 18.80
C ASN A 144 -15.74 2.58 18.96
N LEU A 145 -15.23 2.01 17.86
CA LEU A 145 -14.07 1.12 17.90
C LEU A 145 -12.78 1.87 17.57
N GLU A 146 -11.69 1.46 18.24
CA GLU A 146 -10.35 1.86 17.83
C GLU A 146 -10.06 1.38 16.40
N TYR A 147 -9.23 2.14 15.69
CA TYR A 147 -8.92 1.87 14.29
C TYR A 147 -7.43 1.67 14.09
N TYR A 148 -7.05 0.48 13.65
CA TYR A 148 -5.66 0.08 13.42
C TYR A 148 -5.41 -0.09 11.93
N MET A 149 -4.17 0.13 11.50
CA MET A 149 -3.78 -0.09 10.11
C MET A 149 -2.47 -0.88 10.05
N ILE A 150 -2.40 -1.84 9.13
CA ILE A 150 -1.19 -2.60 8.81
C ILE A 150 -0.90 -2.40 7.32
N GLY A 151 0.30 -1.91 6.98
CA GLY A 151 0.74 -1.79 5.59
C GLY A 151 1.97 -2.64 5.31
N HIS A 152 1.91 -3.47 4.25
CA HIS A 152 3.01 -4.33 3.83
C HIS A 152 3.63 -3.85 2.51
N SER A 153 4.97 -3.75 2.41
CA SER A 153 5.69 -3.47 1.17
C SER A 153 5.22 -2.18 0.48
N MET A 154 4.66 -2.23 -0.73
CA MET A 154 3.99 -1.08 -1.37
C MET A 154 2.90 -0.51 -0.45
N GLY A 155 2.10 -1.37 0.18
CA GLY A 155 1.09 -0.97 1.17
C GLY A 155 1.70 -0.22 2.35
N SER A 156 2.95 -0.51 2.75
CA SER A 156 3.66 0.26 3.76
C SER A 156 3.95 1.71 3.32
N MET A 157 4.16 1.93 2.03
CA MET A 157 4.31 3.28 1.48
C MET A 157 2.97 4.02 1.43
N ILE A 158 1.91 3.34 0.99
CA ILE A 158 0.55 3.89 0.93
C ILE A 158 0.09 4.27 2.34
N ALA A 159 0.22 3.37 3.30
CA ALA A 159 -0.18 3.57 4.69
C ALA A 159 0.63 4.70 5.39
N ARG A 160 1.95 4.82 5.11
CA ARG A 160 2.71 5.98 5.60
C ARG A 160 2.31 7.30 4.93
N LEU A 161 1.83 7.28 3.68
CA LEU A 161 1.24 8.46 3.04
C LEU A 161 -0.18 8.75 3.52
N PHE A 162 -0.91 7.75 4.00
CA PHE A 162 -2.17 7.95 4.74
C PHE A 162 -1.94 8.81 5.97
N LEU A 163 -0.87 8.57 6.76
CA LEU A 163 -0.51 9.40 7.91
C LEU A 163 -0.37 10.88 7.57
N ARG A 164 0.09 11.23 6.37
CA ARG A 164 0.19 12.63 5.92
C ARG A 164 -1.15 13.37 5.92
N LYS A 165 -2.23 12.64 5.75
CA LYS A 165 -3.56 13.21 5.56
C LYS A 165 -4.45 12.97 6.78
N ARG A 166 -4.37 11.78 7.36
CA ARG A 166 -5.36 11.29 8.30
C ARG A 166 -4.78 10.39 9.41
N ASP A 167 -3.65 10.77 9.99
CA ASP A 167 -3.12 10.11 11.19
C ASP A 167 -4.06 10.25 12.40
N ASP A 168 -4.93 11.24 12.39
CA ASP A 168 -6.03 11.46 13.33
C ASP A 168 -7.06 10.32 13.35
N MET A 169 -7.09 9.46 12.33
CA MET A 169 -8.02 8.33 12.27
C MET A 169 -7.46 7.06 12.92
N LEU A 170 -6.16 7.00 13.22
CA LEU A 170 -5.50 5.79 13.68
C LEU A 170 -5.16 5.82 15.16
N ASP A 171 -5.37 4.68 15.82
CA ASP A 171 -4.97 4.44 17.21
C ASP A 171 -3.70 3.60 17.30
N LYS A 172 -3.49 2.66 16.37
CA LYS A 172 -2.26 1.87 16.22
C LYS A 172 -1.90 1.67 14.75
N PHE A 173 -0.61 1.63 14.49
CA PHE A 173 -0.09 1.51 13.12
C PHE A 173 1.08 0.53 13.04
N ILE A 174 0.97 -0.45 12.14
CA ILE A 174 2.04 -1.41 11.85
C ILE A 174 2.55 -1.21 10.43
N VAL A 175 3.86 -1.18 10.29
CA VAL A 175 4.58 -1.14 9.01
C VAL A 175 5.37 -2.43 8.85
N MET A 176 5.11 -3.20 7.79
CA MET A 176 5.83 -4.44 7.48
C MET A 176 6.53 -4.35 6.14
N GLY A 177 7.69 -5.03 6.01
CA GLY A 177 8.44 -5.00 4.76
C GLY A 177 8.77 -3.58 4.33
N THR A 178 9.21 -2.74 5.26
CA THR A 178 9.35 -1.29 5.13
C THR A 178 10.23 -0.91 3.95
N VAL A 179 9.70 -0.15 3.00
CA VAL A 179 10.44 0.39 1.86
C VAL A 179 11.09 1.72 2.25
N PRO A 180 12.43 1.82 2.32
CA PRO A 180 13.12 3.06 2.65
C PRO A 180 12.93 4.12 1.56
N VAL A 181 13.03 5.40 1.95
CA VAL A 181 13.00 6.51 0.98
C VAL A 181 14.23 6.48 0.09
N ASN A 182 14.02 6.49 -1.21
CA ASN A 182 15.09 6.65 -2.19
C ASN A 182 15.15 8.12 -2.66
N LYS A 183 16.24 8.80 -2.34
CA LYS A 183 16.44 10.21 -2.69
C LYS A 183 16.43 10.49 -4.21
N PHE A 184 16.71 9.47 -5.03
CA PHE A 184 16.73 9.58 -6.49
C PHE A 184 15.38 9.26 -7.15
N SER A 185 14.34 8.93 -6.38
CA SER A 185 13.00 8.63 -6.93
C SER A 185 12.44 9.77 -7.79
N PHE A 186 12.86 11.02 -7.56
CA PHE A 186 12.45 12.15 -8.40
C PHE A 186 12.94 12.03 -9.85
N LEU A 187 14.15 11.51 -10.07
CA LEU A 187 14.66 11.22 -11.42
C LEU A 187 13.86 10.10 -12.08
N GLY A 188 13.56 9.04 -11.33
CA GLY A 188 12.71 7.95 -11.82
C GLY A 188 11.34 8.46 -12.28
N VAL A 189 10.68 9.29 -11.49
CA VAL A 189 9.40 9.90 -11.87
C VAL A 189 9.58 10.82 -13.10
N PHE A 190 10.65 11.58 -13.18
CA PHE A 190 10.92 12.46 -14.31
C PHE A 190 11.00 11.69 -15.64
N PHE A 191 11.80 10.63 -15.71
CA PHE A 191 11.92 9.80 -16.91
C PHE A 191 10.66 8.98 -17.21
N LEU A 192 9.97 8.48 -16.17
CA LEU A 192 8.71 7.77 -16.35
C LEU A 192 7.57 8.69 -16.81
N ASN A 193 7.55 9.96 -16.44
CA ASN A 193 6.62 10.92 -17.03
C ASN A 193 6.82 11.05 -18.54
N ILE A 194 8.08 11.11 -18.99
CA ILE A 194 8.42 11.16 -20.42
C ILE A 194 7.95 9.87 -21.12
N ALA A 195 8.33 8.71 -20.57
CA ALA A 195 7.94 7.42 -21.13
C ALA A 195 6.41 7.24 -21.19
N CYS A 196 5.70 7.54 -20.10
CA CYS A 196 4.24 7.46 -20.04
C CYS A 196 3.54 8.42 -21.03
N PHE A 197 4.10 9.61 -21.24
CA PHE A 197 3.52 10.62 -22.12
C PHE A 197 3.63 10.22 -23.60
N TYR A 198 4.82 9.76 -24.03
CA TYR A 198 5.09 9.45 -25.44
C TYR A 198 4.75 8.02 -25.83
N LEU A 199 4.90 7.05 -24.93
CA LEU A 199 4.62 5.63 -25.20
C LEU A 199 3.25 5.18 -24.75
N GLY A 200 2.57 5.99 -23.95
CA GLY A 200 1.26 5.66 -23.38
C GLY A 200 1.37 5.03 -21.97
N ILE A 201 0.57 5.54 -21.06
CA ILE A 201 0.61 5.18 -19.63
C ILE A 201 0.19 3.71 -19.38
N LYS A 202 -0.61 3.10 -20.25
CA LYS A 202 -1.05 1.71 -20.19
C LYS A 202 -0.15 0.73 -20.96
N THR A 203 0.95 1.20 -21.54
CA THR A 203 1.91 0.38 -22.28
C THR A 203 2.71 -0.50 -21.30
N GLU A 204 2.93 -1.76 -21.67
CA GLU A 204 3.85 -2.65 -20.98
C GLU A 204 5.29 -2.40 -21.44
N SER A 205 6.21 -2.25 -20.50
CA SER A 205 7.63 -2.13 -20.81
C SER A 205 8.36 -3.44 -20.53
N ARG A 206 8.85 -4.10 -21.58
CA ARG A 206 9.65 -5.32 -21.43
C ARG A 206 10.89 -5.09 -20.58
N LEU A 207 11.55 -3.94 -20.74
CA LEU A 207 12.73 -3.59 -19.96
C LEU A 207 12.42 -3.46 -18.46
N ILE A 208 11.32 -2.75 -18.11
CA ILE A 208 10.91 -2.60 -16.72
C ILE A 208 10.50 -3.95 -16.14
N ASN A 209 9.72 -4.74 -16.87
CA ASN A 209 9.28 -6.05 -16.42
C ASN A 209 10.46 -7.02 -16.25
N SER A 210 11.51 -6.94 -17.07
CA SER A 210 12.71 -7.75 -16.87
C SER A 210 13.50 -7.38 -15.62
N VAL A 211 13.57 -6.08 -15.28
CA VAL A 211 14.24 -5.62 -14.06
C VAL A 211 13.45 -6.01 -12.81
N VAL A 212 12.13 -5.82 -12.82
CA VAL A 212 11.26 -6.17 -11.68
C VAL A 212 11.15 -7.68 -11.51
N GLY A 213 11.15 -8.45 -12.60
CA GLY A 213 11.07 -9.91 -12.57
C GLY A 213 12.43 -10.64 -12.41
N ALA A 214 13.54 -9.92 -12.43
CA ALA A 214 14.88 -10.53 -12.45
C ALA A 214 15.20 -11.39 -11.23
N ASN A 215 14.62 -11.10 -10.07
CA ASN A 215 14.87 -11.82 -8.81
C ASN A 215 13.87 -12.97 -8.57
N GLY A 216 12.92 -13.22 -9.48
CA GLY A 216 11.83 -14.18 -9.25
C GLY A 216 11.04 -13.86 -7.98
N LEU A 217 10.54 -14.88 -7.29
CA LEU A 217 9.83 -14.75 -6.01
C LEU A 217 10.65 -15.27 -4.80
N ASP A 218 11.88 -15.74 -5.01
CA ASP A 218 12.67 -16.32 -3.94
C ASP A 218 13.04 -15.35 -2.80
N PHE A 219 12.98 -14.04 -3.08
CA PHE A 219 13.27 -13.02 -2.08
C PHE A 219 12.11 -12.75 -1.11
N ILE A 220 10.89 -13.25 -1.40
CA ILE A 220 9.71 -12.90 -0.59
C ILE A 220 9.58 -13.75 0.66
N SER A 221 9.92 -15.07 0.59
CA SER A 221 9.75 -16.00 1.71
C SER A 221 10.66 -17.22 1.57
N TYR A 222 10.93 -17.90 2.68
CA TYR A 222 11.50 -19.24 2.73
C TYR A 222 10.46 -20.34 2.51
N ASP A 223 9.18 -20.04 2.75
CA ASP A 223 8.08 -20.99 2.52
C ASP A 223 7.88 -21.22 1.03
N ARG A 224 8.31 -22.41 0.57
CA ARG A 224 8.21 -22.83 -0.84
C ARG A 224 6.78 -23.03 -1.30
N GLU A 225 5.86 -23.40 -0.41
CA GLU A 225 4.44 -23.52 -0.75
C GLU A 225 3.81 -22.15 -0.97
N ASN A 226 4.12 -21.17 -0.12
CA ASN A 226 3.71 -19.76 -0.36
C ASN A 226 4.19 -19.26 -1.73
N ILE A 227 5.47 -19.48 -2.07
CA ILE A 227 6.02 -19.10 -3.37
C ILE A 227 5.27 -19.77 -4.52
N LYS A 228 4.99 -21.07 -4.40
CA LYS A 228 4.29 -21.84 -5.42
C LYS A 228 2.84 -21.37 -5.60
N VAL A 229 2.11 -21.14 -4.52
CA VAL A 229 0.75 -20.58 -4.55
C VAL A 229 0.75 -19.24 -5.27
N LYS A 230 1.64 -18.30 -4.88
CA LYS A 230 1.74 -16.98 -5.50
C LYS A 230 2.20 -17.01 -6.96
N SER A 231 3.03 -17.98 -7.34
CA SER A 231 3.50 -18.15 -8.73
C SER A 231 2.37 -18.61 -9.67
N ASN A 232 1.37 -19.30 -9.15
CA ASN A 232 0.25 -19.85 -9.90
C ASN A 232 -1.05 -19.05 -9.70
N ASP A 233 -1.02 -17.97 -8.93
CA ASP A 233 -2.20 -17.17 -8.64
C ASP A 233 -2.65 -16.35 -9.86
N PRO A 234 -3.84 -16.61 -10.43
CA PRO A 234 -4.31 -15.92 -11.61
C PRO A 234 -4.63 -14.44 -11.37
N LEU A 235 -4.82 -14.02 -10.12
CA LEU A 235 -5.08 -12.63 -9.75
C LEU A 235 -3.80 -11.83 -9.51
N ARG A 236 -2.65 -12.50 -9.44
CA ARG A 236 -1.35 -11.85 -9.29
C ARG A 236 -0.99 -11.06 -10.55
N ILE A 237 -0.34 -9.91 -10.35
CA ILE A 237 0.21 -9.11 -11.46
C ILE A 237 1.58 -9.67 -11.85
N PHE A 238 1.70 -10.12 -13.10
CA PHE A 238 2.98 -10.59 -13.68
C PHE A 238 3.58 -9.58 -14.66
N ARG A 239 2.81 -8.60 -15.11
CA ARG A 239 3.24 -7.61 -16.08
C ARG A 239 2.78 -6.23 -15.68
N PHE A 240 3.75 -5.36 -15.44
CA PHE A 240 3.51 -3.99 -15.01
C PHE A 240 3.43 -3.04 -16.21
N LYS A 241 2.45 -2.17 -16.20
CA LYS A 241 2.32 -1.07 -17.15
C LYS A 241 3.16 0.13 -16.69
N LEU A 242 3.55 1.00 -17.64
CA LEU A 242 4.35 2.19 -17.32
C LEU A 242 3.73 3.05 -16.20
N GLY A 243 2.40 3.20 -16.21
CA GLY A 243 1.69 3.92 -15.15
C GLY A 243 1.87 3.31 -13.77
N TYR A 244 1.86 1.96 -13.68
CA TYR A 244 2.12 1.26 -12.43
C TYR A 244 3.49 1.61 -11.87
N THR A 245 4.53 1.45 -12.68
CA THR A 245 5.91 1.75 -12.26
C THR A 245 6.06 3.21 -11.87
N ARG A 246 5.43 4.12 -12.63
CA ARG A 246 5.44 5.56 -12.32
C ARG A 246 4.77 5.84 -10.97
N ALA A 247 3.59 5.27 -10.69
CA ALA A 247 2.88 5.46 -9.43
C ALA A 247 3.67 4.87 -8.25
N LEU A 248 4.27 3.69 -8.42
CA LEU A 248 5.10 3.03 -7.41
C LEU A 248 6.32 3.89 -7.02
N ILE A 249 7.05 4.40 -8.01
CA ILE A 249 8.21 5.30 -7.76
C ILE A 249 7.74 6.65 -7.17
N ASP A 250 6.57 7.15 -7.58
CA ASP A 250 6.01 8.39 -7.03
C ASP A 250 5.54 8.24 -5.57
N LEU A 251 5.02 7.06 -5.17
CA LEU A 251 4.78 6.74 -3.75
C LEU A 251 6.07 6.94 -2.94
N ASN A 252 7.16 6.31 -3.37
CA ASN A 252 8.45 6.42 -2.68
C ASN A 252 8.98 7.86 -2.65
N ARG A 253 8.91 8.59 -3.77
CA ARG A 253 9.30 10.00 -3.84
C ARG A 253 8.55 10.88 -2.84
N LYS A 254 7.25 10.62 -2.66
CA LYS A 254 6.38 11.40 -1.77
C LYS A 254 6.67 11.15 -0.29
N LEU A 255 7.08 9.93 0.07
CA LEU A 255 7.41 9.59 1.46
C LEU A 255 8.47 10.52 2.05
N GLY A 256 9.48 10.92 1.28
CA GLY A 256 10.59 11.74 1.76
C GLY A 256 10.26 13.23 1.96
N LYS A 257 9.05 13.68 1.66
CA LYS A 257 8.66 15.08 1.77
C LYS A 257 8.11 15.42 3.16
N LYS A 258 8.99 15.61 4.13
CA LYS A 258 8.62 15.90 5.52
C LYS A 258 7.65 17.07 5.66
N ALA A 259 7.84 18.16 4.88
CA ALA A 259 6.99 19.35 4.94
C ALA A 259 5.52 19.10 4.55
N ASP A 260 5.22 17.96 3.93
CA ASP A 260 3.86 17.60 3.56
C ASP A 260 3.12 16.83 4.69
N TYR A 261 3.78 16.52 5.82
CA TYR A 261 3.17 15.82 6.96
C TYR A 261 2.75 16.82 8.04
N GLU A 262 1.52 16.67 8.49
CA GLU A 262 1.00 17.33 9.69
C GLU A 262 0.74 16.25 10.74
N CYS A 263 1.58 16.19 11.79
CA CYS A 263 1.41 15.21 12.85
C CYS A 263 0.30 15.66 13.80
N LYS A 264 -0.91 15.18 13.57
CA LYS A 264 -2.09 15.47 14.41
C LYS A 264 -2.20 14.51 15.60
N ASN A 265 -1.67 13.28 15.44
CA ASN A 265 -1.62 12.27 16.49
C ASN A 265 -0.18 11.91 16.87
N PRO A 266 0.54 12.76 17.64
CA PRO A 266 1.93 12.51 18.01
C PRO A 266 2.12 11.30 18.95
N ASN A 267 1.05 10.80 19.55
CA ASN A 267 1.07 9.63 20.44
C ASN A 267 0.61 8.34 19.73
N LEU A 268 0.41 8.38 18.42
CA LEU A 268 0.14 7.19 17.62
C LEU A 268 1.23 6.14 17.88
N LYS A 269 0.80 4.95 18.30
CA LYS A 269 1.70 3.80 18.50
C LYS A 269 2.08 3.21 17.15
N ILE A 270 3.36 3.23 16.82
CA ILE A 270 3.88 2.74 15.53
C ILE A 270 4.85 1.58 15.78
N TYR A 271 4.57 0.44 15.14
CA TYR A 271 5.41 -0.73 15.20
C TYR A 271 5.90 -1.14 13.81
N ASN A 272 7.22 -1.16 13.63
CA ASN A 272 7.84 -1.61 12.39
C ASN A 272 8.33 -3.05 12.53
N MET A 273 7.93 -3.92 11.62
CA MET A 273 8.23 -5.34 11.66
C MET A 273 8.85 -5.78 10.33
N VAL A 274 10.04 -6.37 10.39
CA VAL A 274 10.80 -6.74 9.17
C VAL A 274 11.52 -8.08 9.34
N GLY A 275 11.69 -8.82 8.25
CA GLY A 275 12.58 -9.97 8.21
C GLY A 275 14.05 -9.54 8.14
N ALA A 276 14.94 -10.24 8.83
CA ALA A 276 16.39 -9.97 8.82
C ALA A 276 16.99 -10.08 7.42
N GLU A 277 16.42 -10.93 6.58
CA GLU A 277 16.91 -11.19 5.22
C GLU A 277 16.03 -10.51 4.14
N ASP A 278 15.23 -9.53 4.54
CA ASP A 278 14.45 -8.71 3.62
C ASP A 278 15.35 -7.72 2.86
N ILE A 279 15.62 -8.03 1.60
CA ILE A 279 16.46 -7.19 0.72
C ILE A 279 15.81 -5.84 0.37
N ILE A 280 14.48 -5.71 0.49
CA ILE A 280 13.73 -4.49 0.17
C ILE A 280 13.96 -3.41 1.23
N THR A 281 14.06 -3.82 2.50
CA THR A 281 14.28 -2.90 3.64
C THR A 281 15.69 -2.29 3.66
N LYS A 282 16.63 -2.83 2.87
CA LYS A 282 18.05 -2.43 2.85
C LYS A 282 18.73 -2.61 4.21
N GLY A 283 18.31 -3.64 4.98
CA GLY A 283 18.85 -4.01 6.27
C GLY A 283 18.63 -2.96 7.36
N GLU A 284 19.41 -3.05 8.43
CA GLU A 284 19.29 -2.19 9.62
C GLU A 284 19.30 -0.69 9.30
N LYS A 285 20.15 -0.26 8.37
CA LYS A 285 20.24 1.15 7.97
C LYS A 285 18.93 1.66 7.37
N GLY A 286 18.33 0.91 6.44
CA GLY A 286 17.08 1.33 5.81
C GLY A 286 15.91 1.35 6.78
N VAL A 287 15.89 0.41 7.73
CA VAL A 287 14.94 0.40 8.85
C VAL A 287 15.14 1.63 9.73
N ALA A 288 16.36 1.88 10.20
CA ALA A 288 16.69 3.03 11.04
C ALA A 288 16.33 4.38 10.37
N ASP A 289 16.66 4.53 9.09
CA ASP A 289 16.30 5.74 8.31
C ASP A 289 14.78 5.96 8.29
N SER A 290 13.99 4.88 8.11
CA SER A 290 12.52 4.94 8.09
C SER A 290 11.94 5.32 9.46
N LEU A 291 12.45 4.73 10.55
CA LEU A 291 12.03 5.03 11.92
C LEU A 291 12.39 6.48 12.31
N ASN A 292 13.63 6.90 12.01
CA ASN A 292 14.09 8.27 12.27
C ASN A 292 13.27 9.30 11.50
N PHE A 293 12.84 8.96 10.29
CA PHE A 293 11.95 9.82 9.52
C PHE A 293 10.60 10.00 10.24
N LEU A 294 9.95 8.91 10.70
CA LEU A 294 8.70 8.97 11.45
C LEU A 294 8.85 9.78 12.75
N LYS A 295 9.92 9.53 13.52
CA LYS A 295 10.24 10.34 14.72
C LYS A 295 10.45 11.82 14.38
N SER A 296 11.09 12.11 13.26
CA SER A 296 11.34 13.48 12.80
C SER A 296 10.06 14.25 12.42
N ILE A 297 8.99 13.53 12.04
CA ILE A 297 7.66 14.12 11.77
C ILE A 297 7.01 14.56 13.08
N GLY A 298 7.23 13.85 14.18
CA GLY A 298 6.67 14.17 15.51
C GLY A 298 6.10 12.98 16.25
N TYR A 299 6.10 11.77 15.68
CA TYR A 299 5.62 10.56 16.36
C TYR A 299 6.60 10.16 17.48
N LYS A 300 6.05 9.96 18.69
CA LYS A 300 6.84 9.70 19.90
C LYS A 300 7.04 8.22 20.21
N ASP A 301 6.04 7.40 19.89
CA ASP A 301 6.01 5.97 20.17
C ASP A 301 6.25 5.18 18.88
N VAL A 302 7.53 5.02 18.52
CA VAL A 302 7.97 4.32 17.31
C VAL A 302 8.96 3.23 17.69
N SER A 303 8.54 1.98 17.59
CA SER A 303 9.32 0.78 17.91
C SER A 303 9.54 -0.10 16.69
N SER A 304 10.47 -1.07 16.79
CA SER A 304 10.76 -2.00 15.70
C SER A 304 11.19 -3.36 16.22
N LYS A 305 10.85 -4.41 15.44
CA LYS A 305 11.35 -5.77 15.63
C LYS A 305 11.82 -6.36 14.31
N THR A 306 13.00 -7.00 14.34
CA THR A 306 13.54 -7.77 13.23
C THR A 306 13.40 -9.26 13.55
N TYR A 307 12.95 -10.05 12.59
CA TYR A 307 12.73 -11.48 12.71
C TYR A 307 13.83 -12.23 11.97
N GLU A 308 14.64 -13.00 12.72
CA GLU A 308 15.68 -13.84 12.16
C GLU A 308 15.06 -14.94 11.28
N HIS A 309 15.78 -15.33 10.22
CA HIS A 309 15.34 -16.34 9.26
C HIS A 309 13.98 -16.06 8.62
N MET A 310 13.69 -14.78 8.39
CA MET A 310 12.53 -14.32 7.62
C MET A 310 12.96 -13.33 6.54
N LYS A 311 12.28 -13.42 5.40
CA LYS A 311 12.45 -12.53 4.25
C LYS A 311 11.37 -11.44 4.24
N HIS A 312 10.93 -11.02 3.06
CA HIS A 312 10.06 -9.87 2.86
C HIS A 312 8.62 -10.06 3.39
N GLU A 313 8.05 -11.25 3.21
CA GLU A 313 6.66 -11.56 3.58
C GLU A 313 6.56 -12.30 4.91
N ILE A 314 6.87 -11.60 6.00
CA ILE A 314 6.92 -12.19 7.35
C ILE A 314 5.59 -12.82 7.81
N LEU A 315 4.45 -12.44 7.24
CA LEU A 315 3.14 -13.04 7.49
C LEU A 315 2.93 -14.39 6.79
N CYS A 316 3.82 -14.73 5.85
CA CYS A 316 3.73 -15.94 5.03
C CYS A 316 4.97 -16.82 5.18
N GLU A 317 5.78 -16.60 6.21
CA GLU A 317 6.94 -17.44 6.51
C GLU A 317 6.57 -18.70 7.27
N THR A 318 7.47 -19.68 7.31
CA THR A 318 7.27 -20.96 8.03
C THR A 318 7.05 -20.76 9.53
N ASN A 319 7.60 -19.69 10.11
CA ASN A 319 7.50 -19.35 11.54
C ASN A 319 6.61 -18.11 11.78
N LYS A 320 5.61 -17.87 10.93
CA LYS A 320 4.72 -16.70 10.97
C LYS A 320 3.95 -16.53 12.29
N GLU A 321 3.76 -17.61 13.06
CA GLU A 321 3.03 -17.58 14.33
C GLU A 321 3.70 -16.65 15.36
N PHE A 322 5.01 -16.48 15.31
CA PHE A 322 5.71 -15.49 16.16
C PHE A 322 5.30 -14.08 15.79
N VAL A 323 5.22 -13.78 14.48
CA VAL A 323 4.78 -12.47 13.97
C VAL A 323 3.34 -12.20 14.37
N TYR A 324 2.46 -13.19 14.18
CA TYR A 324 1.05 -13.10 14.52
C TYR A 324 0.84 -12.80 16.01
N ARG A 325 1.59 -13.48 16.88
CA ARG A 325 1.55 -13.26 18.33
C ARG A 325 2.03 -11.87 18.73
N ASP A 326 3.12 -11.40 18.12
CA ASP A 326 3.64 -10.05 18.40
C ASP A 326 2.66 -8.96 17.96
N ILE A 327 1.95 -9.15 16.84
CA ILE A 327 0.90 -8.25 16.39
C ILE A 327 -0.24 -8.20 17.42
N LEU A 328 -0.71 -9.37 17.89
CA LEU A 328 -1.75 -9.42 18.94
C LEU A 328 -1.29 -8.75 20.23
N ASN A 329 -0.05 -9.01 20.69
CA ASN A 329 0.50 -8.36 21.87
C ASN A 329 0.54 -6.84 21.73
N PHE A 330 0.98 -6.34 20.58
CA PHE A 330 0.96 -4.91 20.30
C PHE A 330 -0.47 -4.35 20.28
N PHE A 331 -1.42 -5.08 19.71
CA PHE A 331 -2.83 -4.67 19.68
C PHE A 331 -3.51 -4.75 21.05
N ASP A 332 -3.18 -5.74 21.87
CA ASP A 332 -3.70 -5.88 23.24
C ASP A 332 -2.95 -4.97 24.25
N GLY A 333 -1.90 -4.27 23.85
CA GLY A 333 -1.12 -3.37 24.73
C GLY A 333 -0.20 -4.10 25.71
N LYS A 334 0.27 -5.30 25.35
CA LYS A 334 1.15 -6.16 26.16
C LYS A 334 2.61 -6.01 25.78
#